data_83795a72f0c6429df0531e616ed44b05
#
_entry.id   83795a72f0c6429df0531e616ed44b05
#
_cell.length_a   1.000
_cell.length_b   1.000
_cell.length_c   1.000
_cell.angle_alpha   90.00
_cell.angle_beta   90.00
_cell.angle_gamma   90.00
#
_symmetry.space_group_name_H-M   'P 1'
#
loop_
_entity.id
_entity.type
_entity.pdbx_description
1 polymer ?
#
loop_
_entity_poly.entity_id
_entity_poly.type
_entity_poly.pdbx_seq_one_letter_code
_entity_poly.pdbx_strand_id
1 'polypeptide(L)'
;VHDIVVDAHSHVYQYSREELEQLLSSKPSFLIVGVGEDFDTSKMVVELAEKYEGRIYPCVGVHPWNIDGGTGEVDDVLSLAMAEQVDCIGEVGLDKKFVIETFDKQVPVFTRFLEYAKENNMVLNIHAAGAWREVFDLLIKHDVSRALFHWYTGPIDLLKDIEYSGYYVSINAAIIIQEKSKRIAEKVPLNIMLLESDGPYNYRGLRLNSRYILEAAGIIGSLRGLTQDEVIRISNENAMSLFNFNTVVS
;
A
#
# COMPACT_ATOMS: atom_id res chain seq x y z
N VAL A 1 -7.47 -10.71 -21.34
CA VAL A 1 -6.11 -10.27 -20.95
C VAL A 1 -6.22 -8.82 -20.52
N HIS A 2 -5.91 -8.53 -19.26
CA HIS A 2 -5.86 -7.15 -18.77
C HIS A 2 -4.61 -6.48 -19.33
N ASP A 3 -4.77 -5.30 -19.93
CA ASP A 3 -3.63 -4.53 -20.43
C ASP A 3 -2.83 -3.89 -19.29
N ILE A 4 -3.48 -3.64 -18.15
CA ILE A 4 -2.89 -3.02 -16.94
C ILE A 4 -3.18 -3.87 -15.71
N VAL A 5 -2.19 -4.03 -14.85
CA VAL A 5 -2.29 -4.61 -13.50
C VAL A 5 -1.86 -3.57 -12.49
N VAL A 6 -2.69 -3.32 -11.47
CA VAL A 6 -2.35 -2.39 -10.39
C VAL A 6 -1.55 -3.12 -9.32
N ASP A 7 -0.39 -2.57 -8.97
CA ASP A 7 0.39 -2.91 -7.78
C ASP A 7 0.11 -1.86 -6.71
N ALA A 8 -0.66 -2.24 -5.69
CA ALA A 8 -1.19 -1.28 -4.71
C ALA A 8 -0.16 -0.78 -3.67
N HIS A 9 1.07 -1.35 -3.66
CA HIS A 9 2.13 -0.94 -2.75
C HIS A 9 3.51 -1.44 -3.21
N SER A 10 4.44 -0.52 -3.44
CA SER A 10 5.81 -0.85 -3.83
C SER A 10 6.78 0.29 -3.49
N HIS A 11 8.00 -0.06 -3.05
CA HIS A 11 9.10 0.88 -2.79
C HIS A 11 9.86 1.17 -4.08
N VAL A 12 9.23 1.85 -5.03
CA VAL A 12 9.73 2.08 -6.40
C VAL A 12 11.10 2.74 -6.46
N TYR A 13 11.46 3.55 -5.47
CA TYR A 13 12.76 4.23 -5.36
C TYR A 13 13.93 3.27 -5.06
N GLN A 14 13.67 2.03 -4.60
CA GLN A 14 14.69 1.02 -4.31
C GLN A 14 15.09 0.19 -5.53
N TYR A 15 14.35 0.27 -6.64
CA TYR A 15 14.74 -0.38 -7.87
C TYR A 15 15.87 0.38 -8.56
N SER A 16 16.78 -0.33 -9.22
CA SER A 16 17.63 0.31 -10.21
C SER A 16 16.78 0.86 -11.36
N ARG A 17 17.30 1.87 -12.06
CA ARG A 17 16.62 2.44 -13.23
C ARG A 17 16.24 1.37 -14.24
N GLU A 18 17.17 0.44 -14.55
CA GLU A 18 16.95 -0.62 -15.52
C GLU A 18 15.84 -1.58 -15.09
N GLU A 19 15.81 -1.97 -13.81
CA GLU A 19 14.76 -2.85 -13.27
C GLU A 19 13.39 -2.18 -13.35
N LEU A 20 13.30 -0.91 -12.98
CA LEU A 20 12.05 -0.17 -13.02
C LEU A 20 11.54 -0.01 -14.46
N GLU A 21 12.41 0.39 -15.40
CA GLU A 21 12.07 0.49 -16.81
C GLU A 21 11.62 -0.85 -17.41
N GLN A 22 12.25 -1.97 -17.01
CA GLN A 22 11.82 -3.31 -17.42
C GLN A 22 10.45 -3.70 -16.84
N LEU A 23 10.13 -3.32 -15.60
CA LEU A 23 8.81 -3.54 -15.01
C LEU A 23 7.75 -2.72 -15.74
N LEU A 24 7.99 -1.43 -15.94
CA LEU A 24 7.06 -0.51 -16.57
C LEU A 24 6.82 -0.81 -18.06
N SER A 25 7.79 -1.40 -18.77
CA SER A 25 7.67 -1.81 -20.18
C SER A 25 7.15 -3.24 -20.39
N SER A 26 6.87 -3.98 -19.29
CA SER A 26 6.40 -5.36 -19.37
C SER A 26 4.97 -5.47 -19.91
N LYS A 27 4.57 -6.70 -20.28
CA LYS A 27 3.19 -7.04 -20.65
C LYS A 27 2.71 -8.19 -19.74
N PRO A 28 1.59 -8.02 -19.03
CA PRO A 28 0.78 -6.77 -18.94
C PRO A 28 1.58 -5.60 -18.39
N SER A 29 1.10 -4.40 -18.66
CA SER A 29 1.64 -3.17 -18.05
C SER A 29 1.31 -3.10 -16.56
N PHE A 30 2.18 -2.46 -15.78
CA PHE A 30 1.87 -2.16 -14.36
C PHE A 30 1.61 -0.67 -14.15
N LEU A 31 0.59 -0.38 -13.33
CA LEU A 31 0.40 0.90 -12.64
C LEU A 31 0.77 0.66 -11.18
N ILE A 32 1.82 1.33 -10.70
CA ILE A 32 2.41 1.03 -9.39
C ILE A 32 2.15 2.19 -8.43
N VAL A 33 1.55 1.89 -7.29
CA VAL A 33 1.46 2.82 -6.16
C VAL A 33 2.81 2.79 -5.44
N GLY A 34 3.60 3.83 -5.67
CA GLY A 34 4.92 3.99 -5.06
C GLY A 34 4.81 4.67 -3.71
N VAL A 35 5.44 4.12 -2.67
CA VAL A 35 5.40 4.67 -1.31
C VAL A 35 6.77 5.15 -0.86
N GLY A 36 6.81 6.28 -0.12
CA GLY A 36 7.99 6.76 0.60
C GLY A 36 8.02 6.30 2.05
N GLU A 37 9.17 6.36 2.70
CA GLU A 37 9.38 5.94 4.09
C GLU A 37 9.91 7.06 4.98
N ASP A 38 10.36 8.15 4.37
CA ASP A 38 10.90 9.37 4.98
C ASP A 38 10.78 10.53 3.97
N PHE A 39 11.29 11.71 4.30
CA PHE A 39 11.22 12.87 3.41
C PHE A 39 11.99 12.65 2.09
N ASP A 40 13.22 12.12 2.17
CA ASP A 40 14.07 11.95 1.00
C ASP A 40 13.49 10.91 0.04
N THR A 41 13.06 9.78 0.54
CA THR A 41 12.43 8.72 -0.27
C THR A 41 11.06 9.14 -0.80
N SER A 42 10.27 9.90 -0.05
CA SER A 42 9.03 10.51 -0.51
C SER A 42 9.25 11.44 -1.70
N LYS A 43 10.30 12.28 -1.64
CA LYS A 43 10.70 13.14 -2.76
C LYS A 43 11.11 12.32 -3.98
N MET A 44 11.90 11.25 -3.80
CA MET A 44 12.28 10.35 -4.89
C MET A 44 11.05 9.71 -5.55
N VAL A 45 10.05 9.31 -4.77
CA VAL A 45 8.79 8.73 -5.30
C VAL A 45 8.04 9.73 -6.16
N VAL A 46 7.94 10.99 -5.72
CA VAL A 46 7.32 12.09 -6.51
C VAL A 46 8.07 12.31 -7.82
N GLU A 47 9.40 12.44 -7.79
CA GLU A 47 10.22 12.60 -8.99
C GLU A 47 10.08 11.42 -9.98
N LEU A 48 9.94 10.18 -9.45
CA LEU A 48 9.69 9.01 -10.29
C LEU A 48 8.27 9.01 -10.88
N ALA A 49 7.27 9.48 -10.13
CA ALA A 49 5.89 9.61 -10.64
C ALA A 49 5.80 10.64 -11.77
N GLU A 50 6.48 11.78 -11.64
CA GLU A 50 6.59 12.77 -12.72
C GLU A 50 7.29 12.19 -13.96
N LYS A 51 8.42 11.52 -13.75
CA LYS A 51 9.21 10.92 -14.83
C LYS A 51 8.47 9.83 -15.59
N TYR A 52 7.68 9.02 -14.89
CA TYR A 52 6.93 7.89 -15.44
C TYR A 52 5.42 8.13 -15.29
N GLU A 53 4.98 9.31 -15.77
CA GLU A 53 3.59 9.73 -15.73
C GLU A 53 2.61 8.65 -16.22
N GLY A 54 1.51 8.48 -15.51
CA GLY A 54 0.53 7.44 -15.81
C GLY A 54 0.94 6.01 -15.44
N ARG A 55 2.13 5.82 -14.83
CA ARG A 55 2.66 4.49 -14.49
C ARG A 55 3.02 4.33 -13.02
N ILE A 56 3.31 5.43 -12.34
CA ILE A 56 3.59 5.47 -10.91
C ILE A 56 2.65 6.48 -10.26
N TYR A 57 1.95 6.04 -9.23
CA TYR A 57 1.08 6.87 -8.39
C TYR A 57 1.78 7.11 -7.05
N PRO A 58 2.10 8.36 -6.70
CA PRO A 58 2.92 8.64 -5.53
C PRO A 58 2.12 8.62 -4.22
N CYS A 59 2.67 8.00 -3.19
CA CYS A 59 2.30 8.18 -1.80
C CYS A 59 3.53 8.64 -1.02
N VAL A 60 3.38 9.62 -0.14
CA VAL A 60 4.45 10.18 0.67
C VAL A 60 4.20 9.95 2.15
N GLY A 61 5.21 9.57 2.92
CA GLY A 61 5.01 9.20 4.32
C GLY A 61 6.29 9.07 5.13
N VAL A 62 6.12 8.80 6.43
CA VAL A 62 7.18 8.40 7.35
C VAL A 62 6.84 7.04 7.92
N HIS A 63 7.63 6.04 7.58
CA HIS A 63 7.47 4.67 8.02
C HIS A 63 7.72 4.54 9.53
N PRO A 64 6.98 3.69 10.27
CA PRO A 64 7.20 3.52 11.71
C PRO A 64 8.62 3.07 12.11
N TRP A 65 9.38 2.49 11.18
CA TRP A 65 10.78 2.10 11.43
C TRP A 65 11.75 3.30 11.40
N ASN A 66 11.37 4.42 10.81
CA ASN A 66 12.21 5.61 10.63
C ASN A 66 11.91 6.70 11.66
N ILE A 67 11.17 6.39 12.73
CA ILE A 67 10.77 7.36 13.75
C ILE A 67 11.86 7.47 14.84
N ASP A 68 12.75 8.44 14.67
CA ASP A 68 13.87 8.69 15.62
C ASP A 68 13.50 9.52 16.84
N GLY A 69 12.34 10.14 16.87
CA GLY A 69 11.87 10.89 18.03
C GLY A 69 11.45 12.33 17.81
N GLY A 70 11.20 12.73 16.57
CA GLY A 70 10.64 14.04 16.25
C GLY A 70 9.49 13.98 15.23
N THR A 71 8.54 14.92 15.36
CA THR A 71 7.47 15.14 14.38
C THR A 71 7.90 16.10 13.25
N GLY A 72 9.14 16.62 13.29
CA GLY A 72 9.61 17.63 12.32
C GLY A 72 9.58 17.11 10.89
N GLU A 73 10.02 15.88 10.66
CA GLU A 73 9.99 15.26 9.34
C GLU A 73 8.58 15.04 8.80
N VAL A 74 7.59 14.85 9.68
CA VAL A 74 6.17 14.77 9.30
C VAL A 74 5.72 16.05 8.63
N ASP A 75 6.05 17.21 9.20
CA ASP A 75 5.66 18.51 8.65
C ASP A 75 6.33 18.77 7.28
N ASP A 76 7.57 18.31 7.09
CA ASP A 76 8.27 18.38 5.80
C ASP A 76 7.58 17.50 4.75
N VAL A 77 7.23 16.25 5.09
CA VAL A 77 6.50 15.32 4.20
C VAL A 77 5.11 15.85 3.86
N LEU A 78 4.38 16.40 4.82
CA LEU A 78 3.06 17.01 4.58
C LEU A 78 3.14 18.26 3.70
N SER A 79 4.20 19.06 3.88
CA SER A 79 4.49 20.21 3.00
C SER A 79 4.79 19.77 1.57
N LEU A 80 5.54 18.67 1.40
CA LEU A 80 5.79 18.06 0.09
C LEU A 80 4.49 17.57 -0.55
N ALA A 81 3.63 16.87 0.21
CA ALA A 81 2.34 16.40 -0.29
C ALA A 81 1.47 17.54 -0.83
N MET A 82 1.44 18.66 -0.11
CA MET A 82 0.68 19.85 -0.50
C MET A 82 1.29 20.53 -1.73
N ALA A 83 2.61 20.71 -1.78
CA ALA A 83 3.31 21.39 -2.86
C ALA A 83 3.18 20.63 -4.18
N GLU A 84 3.30 19.31 -4.15
CA GLU A 84 3.25 18.42 -5.32
C GLU A 84 1.85 17.87 -5.60
N GLN A 85 0.84 18.30 -4.85
CA GLN A 85 -0.56 17.88 -4.99
C GLN A 85 -0.73 16.35 -4.93
N VAL A 86 0.06 15.69 -4.08
CA VAL A 86 -0.06 14.25 -3.82
C VAL A 86 -1.31 14.01 -2.96
N ASP A 87 -2.16 13.08 -3.34
CA ASP A 87 -3.42 12.74 -2.65
C ASP A 87 -3.38 11.37 -1.92
N CYS A 88 -2.18 10.82 -1.73
CA CYS A 88 -1.93 9.59 -0.99
C CYS A 88 -0.80 9.77 0.04
N ILE A 89 -1.08 9.43 1.28
CA ILE A 89 -0.12 9.35 2.38
C ILE A 89 0.28 7.89 2.59
N GLY A 90 1.55 7.60 2.51
CA GLY A 90 2.11 6.24 2.67
C GLY A 90 3.60 6.17 2.27
N GLU A 91 4.34 5.30 2.91
CA GLU A 91 3.90 4.33 3.91
C GLU A 91 3.92 4.96 5.32
N VAL A 92 2.84 4.81 6.04
CA VAL A 92 2.68 5.32 7.42
C VAL A 92 1.98 4.28 8.28
N GLY A 93 2.07 4.37 9.59
CA GLY A 93 1.31 3.47 10.44
C GLY A 93 1.98 3.11 11.76
N LEU A 94 1.71 1.89 12.23
CA LEU A 94 2.20 1.38 13.51
C LEU A 94 2.83 -0.02 13.34
N ASP A 95 3.90 -0.27 14.09
CA ASP A 95 4.58 -1.57 14.13
C ASP A 95 4.87 -2.00 15.57
N LYS A 96 4.17 -3.03 16.03
CA LYS A 96 4.41 -3.70 17.32
C LYS A 96 5.26 -4.97 17.18
N LYS A 97 5.54 -5.38 15.95
CA LYS A 97 6.19 -6.66 15.68
C LYS A 97 7.70 -6.54 15.59
N PHE A 98 8.19 -5.51 14.93
CA PHE A 98 9.62 -5.37 14.61
C PHE A 98 10.30 -4.22 15.37
N VAL A 99 9.55 -3.15 15.73
CA VAL A 99 10.08 -1.95 16.39
C VAL A 99 9.15 -1.48 17.54
N ILE A 100 8.75 -2.42 18.40
CA ILE A 100 7.84 -2.17 19.52
C ILE A 100 8.39 -1.14 20.51
N GLU A 101 9.70 -1.01 20.62
CA GLU A 101 10.39 -0.07 21.50
C GLU A 101 10.12 1.40 21.16
N THR A 102 9.73 1.69 19.94
CA THR A 102 9.36 3.06 19.51
C THR A 102 7.86 3.29 19.45
N PHE A 103 7.03 2.33 19.89
CA PHE A 103 5.57 2.38 19.70
C PHE A 103 4.93 3.65 20.26
N ASP A 104 5.35 4.11 21.44
CA ASP A 104 4.85 5.34 22.07
C ASP A 104 5.15 6.60 21.23
N LYS A 105 6.19 6.56 20.39
CA LYS A 105 6.54 7.64 19.46
C LYS A 105 5.83 7.49 18.12
N GLN A 106 5.53 6.25 17.70
CA GLN A 106 4.82 5.99 16.45
C GLN A 106 3.40 6.53 16.48
N VAL A 107 2.68 6.40 17.60
CA VAL A 107 1.27 6.82 17.73
C VAL A 107 1.09 8.32 17.46
N PRO A 108 1.84 9.25 18.08
CA PRO A 108 1.73 10.68 17.78
C PRO A 108 2.04 11.01 16.32
N VAL A 109 3.08 10.39 15.74
CA VAL A 109 3.45 10.59 14.34
C VAL A 109 2.33 10.12 13.40
N PHE A 110 1.82 8.91 13.60
CA PHE A 110 0.71 8.39 12.81
C PHE A 110 -0.54 9.26 12.96
N THR A 111 -0.85 9.74 14.18
CA THR A 111 -1.98 10.63 14.43
C THR A 111 -1.91 11.91 13.58
N ARG A 112 -0.74 12.52 13.41
CA ARG A 112 -0.56 13.69 12.55
C ARG A 112 -0.95 13.40 11.10
N PHE A 113 -0.58 12.24 10.57
CA PHE A 113 -0.98 11.82 9.23
C PHE A 113 -2.48 11.55 9.12
N LEU A 114 -3.11 10.98 10.17
CA LEU A 114 -4.56 10.76 10.21
C LEU A 114 -5.34 12.09 10.15
N GLU A 115 -4.94 13.07 10.95
CA GLU A 115 -5.54 14.42 10.98
C GLU A 115 -5.45 15.08 9.60
N TYR A 116 -4.26 15.09 9.01
CA TYR A 116 -4.05 15.66 7.68
C TYR A 116 -4.85 14.92 6.59
N ALA A 117 -4.87 13.59 6.62
CA ALA A 117 -5.62 12.78 5.66
C ALA A 117 -7.14 13.02 5.78
N LYS A 118 -7.67 13.18 7.01
CA LYS A 118 -9.07 13.54 7.25
C LYS A 118 -9.40 14.92 6.66
N GLU A 119 -8.58 15.93 6.94
CA GLU A 119 -8.80 17.31 6.51
C GLU A 119 -8.77 17.46 4.98
N ASN A 120 -7.93 16.68 4.31
CA ASN A 120 -7.68 16.77 2.88
C ASN A 120 -8.28 15.61 2.07
N ASN A 121 -9.07 14.72 2.70
CA ASN A 121 -9.69 13.54 2.07
C ASN A 121 -8.68 12.65 1.30
N MET A 122 -7.50 12.42 1.90
CA MET A 122 -6.44 11.65 1.26
C MET A 122 -6.58 10.14 1.49
N VAL A 123 -5.97 9.35 0.62
CA VAL A 123 -5.80 7.91 0.85
C VAL A 123 -4.66 7.69 1.82
N LEU A 124 -4.84 6.74 2.75
CA LEU A 124 -3.76 6.24 3.59
C LEU A 124 -3.34 4.84 3.13
N ASN A 125 -2.06 4.66 2.81
CA ASN A 125 -1.43 3.37 2.53
C ASN A 125 -0.64 2.95 3.77
N ILE A 126 -1.14 1.94 4.51
CA ILE A 126 -0.86 1.78 5.95
C ILE A 126 -0.10 0.51 6.25
N HIS A 127 1.01 0.66 6.98
CA HIS A 127 1.73 -0.38 7.70
C HIS A 127 1.08 -0.65 9.07
N ALA A 128 0.78 -1.92 9.40
CA ALA A 128 0.10 -2.26 10.66
C ALA A 128 0.63 -3.55 11.32
N ALA A 129 1.90 -3.89 11.11
CA ALA A 129 2.48 -5.14 11.60
C ALA A 129 2.34 -5.30 13.12
N GLY A 130 1.52 -6.29 13.55
CA GLY A 130 1.22 -6.54 14.96
C GLY A 130 0.33 -5.50 15.65
N ALA A 131 -0.14 -4.47 14.92
CA ALA A 131 -0.96 -3.37 15.46
C ALA A 131 -2.27 -3.14 14.68
N TRP A 132 -2.80 -4.19 14.05
CA TRP A 132 -3.94 -4.12 13.13
C TRP A 132 -5.19 -3.45 13.74
N ARG A 133 -5.54 -3.84 14.96
CA ARG A 133 -6.73 -3.31 15.66
C ARG A 133 -6.50 -1.89 16.14
N GLU A 134 -5.33 -1.59 16.66
CA GLU A 134 -4.98 -0.23 17.09
C GLU A 134 -5.00 0.76 15.92
N VAL A 135 -4.49 0.35 14.77
CA VAL A 135 -4.57 1.16 13.54
C VAL A 135 -6.03 1.35 13.13
N PHE A 136 -6.83 0.27 13.11
CA PHE A 136 -8.25 0.36 12.78
C PHE A 136 -9.00 1.30 13.72
N ASP A 137 -8.80 1.16 15.04
CA ASP A 137 -9.46 2.00 16.05
C ASP A 137 -9.08 3.47 15.89
N LEU A 138 -7.82 3.77 15.55
CA LEU A 138 -7.36 5.12 15.27
C LEU A 138 -7.99 5.71 14.01
N LEU A 139 -8.11 4.92 12.93
CA LEU A 139 -8.80 5.35 11.70
C LEU A 139 -10.25 5.76 11.98
N ILE A 140 -10.97 4.94 12.74
CA ILE A 140 -12.36 5.22 13.14
C ILE A 140 -12.42 6.46 14.05
N LYS A 141 -11.56 6.54 15.06
CA LYS A 141 -11.51 7.68 15.99
C LYS A 141 -11.27 9.01 15.28
N HIS A 142 -10.43 9.02 14.25
CA HIS A 142 -10.09 10.23 13.48
C HIS A 142 -10.98 10.41 12.25
N ASP A 143 -12.02 9.58 12.08
CA ASP A 143 -13.01 9.66 10.99
C ASP A 143 -12.32 9.74 9.60
N VAL A 144 -11.30 8.92 9.39
CA VAL A 144 -10.62 8.78 8.10
C VAL A 144 -11.53 8.04 7.14
N SER A 145 -11.63 8.51 5.90
CA SER A 145 -12.58 7.95 4.92
C SER A 145 -11.95 6.94 3.94
N ARG A 146 -10.63 6.99 3.72
CA ARG A 146 -9.96 6.22 2.67
C ARG A 146 -8.67 5.60 3.19
N ALA A 147 -8.62 4.26 3.32
CA ALA A 147 -7.46 3.56 3.86
C ALA A 147 -7.25 2.18 3.21
N LEU A 148 -5.99 1.84 3.01
CA LEU A 148 -5.50 0.52 2.61
C LEU A 148 -4.58 -0.03 3.71
N PHE A 149 -4.94 -1.14 4.29
CA PHE A 149 -4.03 -1.94 5.11
C PHE A 149 -3.16 -2.79 4.20
N HIS A 150 -1.93 -2.34 3.96
CA HIS A 150 -1.03 -3.08 3.07
C HIS A 150 -0.55 -4.39 3.72
N TRP A 151 -0.25 -5.38 2.86
CA TRP A 151 0.21 -6.73 3.27
C TRP A 151 -0.56 -7.30 4.46
N TYR A 152 -1.89 -7.30 4.36
CA TYR A 152 -2.72 -7.70 5.48
C TYR A 152 -2.48 -9.16 5.89
N THR A 153 -2.01 -9.34 7.11
CA THR A 153 -1.87 -10.64 7.77
C THR A 153 -2.46 -10.61 9.20
N GLY A 154 -3.42 -9.73 9.41
CA GLY A 154 -4.08 -9.48 10.68
C GLY A 154 -5.16 -10.51 11.04
N PRO A 155 -5.97 -10.20 12.07
CA PRO A 155 -7.09 -11.03 12.49
C PRO A 155 -8.16 -11.15 11.40
N ILE A 156 -8.68 -12.38 11.18
CA ILE A 156 -9.72 -12.62 10.16
C ILE A 156 -11.04 -11.95 10.54
N ASP A 157 -11.37 -11.90 11.83
CA ASP A 157 -12.58 -11.25 12.33
C ASP A 157 -12.59 -9.72 12.06
N LEU A 158 -11.42 -9.08 12.04
CA LEU A 158 -11.29 -7.65 11.73
C LEU A 158 -11.64 -7.32 10.26
N LEU A 159 -11.55 -8.27 9.34
CA LEU A 159 -11.88 -8.05 7.93
C LEU A 159 -13.31 -7.56 7.71
N LYS A 160 -14.26 -7.98 8.54
CA LYS A 160 -15.67 -7.52 8.48
C LYS A 160 -15.80 -6.07 8.90
N ASP A 161 -15.05 -5.66 9.94
CA ASP A 161 -15.07 -4.27 10.42
C ASP A 161 -14.40 -3.35 9.37
N ILE A 162 -13.29 -3.80 8.76
CA ILE A 162 -12.61 -3.11 7.67
C ILE A 162 -13.55 -2.93 6.46
N GLU A 163 -14.25 -4.00 6.03
CA GLU A 163 -15.23 -3.94 4.96
C GLU A 163 -16.39 -2.98 5.27
N TYR A 164 -16.96 -3.09 6.47
CA TYR A 164 -18.07 -2.24 6.90
C TYR A 164 -17.70 -0.75 6.93
N SER A 165 -16.46 -0.45 7.26
CA SER A 165 -15.92 0.92 7.29
C SER A 165 -15.52 1.45 5.91
N GLY A 166 -15.62 0.65 4.86
CA GLY A 166 -15.23 1.04 3.50
C GLY A 166 -13.72 1.09 3.27
N TYR A 167 -12.94 0.47 4.15
CA TYR A 167 -11.49 0.35 3.98
C TYR A 167 -11.11 -0.89 3.18
N TYR A 168 -9.87 -0.92 2.73
CA TYR A 168 -9.32 -1.97 1.87
C TYR A 168 -8.14 -2.69 2.53
N VAL A 169 -7.87 -3.89 2.04
CA VAL A 169 -6.67 -4.65 2.39
C VAL A 169 -5.99 -5.14 1.14
N SER A 170 -4.67 -5.26 1.14
CA SER A 170 -3.95 -5.89 0.04
C SER A 170 -3.39 -7.25 0.43
N ILE A 171 -3.41 -8.15 -0.54
CA ILE A 171 -2.74 -9.45 -0.48
C ILE A 171 -1.40 -9.31 -1.19
N ASN A 172 -0.33 -9.53 -0.43
CA ASN A 172 1.03 -9.42 -0.94
C ASN A 172 1.39 -10.62 -1.81
N ALA A 173 2.22 -10.37 -2.84
CA ALA A 173 2.76 -11.41 -3.72
C ALA A 173 3.58 -12.48 -2.98
N ALA A 174 4.01 -12.24 -1.74
CA ALA A 174 4.58 -13.26 -0.85
C ALA A 174 3.64 -14.44 -0.58
N ILE A 175 2.36 -14.38 -0.92
CA ILE A 175 1.40 -15.51 -0.87
C ILE A 175 1.97 -16.77 -1.55
N ILE A 176 2.86 -16.61 -2.52
CA ILE A 176 3.57 -17.70 -3.20
C ILE A 176 4.24 -18.64 -2.19
N ILE A 177 4.81 -18.09 -1.11
CA ILE A 177 5.53 -18.85 -0.08
C ILE A 177 5.01 -18.60 1.34
N GLN A 178 4.00 -17.74 1.53
CA GLN A 178 3.47 -17.36 2.84
C GLN A 178 2.08 -17.95 3.10
N GLU A 179 2.00 -19.02 3.88
CA GLU A 179 0.74 -19.71 4.22
C GLU A 179 -0.27 -18.80 4.95
N LYS A 180 0.20 -17.83 5.73
CA LYS A 180 -0.68 -16.87 6.40
C LYS A 180 -1.46 -16.02 5.42
N SER A 181 -0.82 -15.55 4.35
CA SER A 181 -1.49 -14.80 3.27
C SER A 181 -2.52 -15.63 2.53
N LYS A 182 -2.29 -16.94 2.33
CA LYS A 182 -3.28 -17.84 1.73
C LYS A 182 -4.56 -17.91 2.57
N ARG A 183 -4.44 -18.03 3.90
CA ARG A 183 -5.59 -18.04 4.82
C ARG A 183 -6.38 -16.73 4.78
N ILE A 184 -5.70 -15.59 4.64
CA ILE A 184 -6.36 -14.31 4.48
C ILE A 184 -7.08 -14.26 3.12
N ALA A 185 -6.41 -14.66 2.03
CA ALA A 185 -6.98 -14.69 0.69
C ALA A 185 -8.24 -15.54 0.56
N GLU A 186 -8.34 -16.65 1.32
CA GLU A 186 -9.55 -17.48 1.41
C GLU A 186 -10.74 -16.76 2.05
N LYS A 187 -10.51 -15.80 2.95
CA LYS A 187 -11.53 -15.20 3.82
C LYS A 187 -11.83 -13.75 3.52
N VAL A 188 -10.91 -13.03 2.90
CA VAL A 188 -11.09 -11.61 2.58
C VAL A 188 -12.30 -11.39 1.69
N PRO A 189 -13.19 -10.41 1.98
CA PRO A 189 -14.24 -10.00 1.06
C PRO A 189 -13.62 -9.47 -0.25
N LEU A 190 -14.13 -9.94 -1.40
CA LEU A 190 -13.55 -9.60 -2.70
C LEU A 190 -13.66 -8.11 -3.04
N ASN A 191 -14.68 -7.44 -2.52
CA ASN A 191 -14.95 -6.01 -2.73
C ASN A 191 -13.99 -5.07 -2.00
N ILE A 192 -13.12 -5.58 -1.13
CA ILE A 192 -12.08 -4.79 -0.43
C ILE A 192 -10.66 -5.31 -0.69
N MET A 193 -10.51 -6.34 -1.54
CA MET A 193 -9.23 -7.00 -1.79
C MET A 193 -8.47 -6.31 -2.92
N LEU A 194 -7.23 -5.87 -2.65
CA LEU A 194 -6.24 -5.44 -3.62
C LEU A 194 -5.07 -6.42 -3.67
N LEU A 195 -4.26 -6.30 -4.72
CA LEU A 195 -2.99 -7.03 -4.88
C LEU A 195 -1.83 -6.06 -4.79
N GLU A 196 -0.72 -6.52 -4.23
CA GLU A 196 0.51 -5.73 -4.13
C GLU A 196 1.75 -6.60 -4.21
N SER A 197 2.90 -5.97 -4.45
CA SER A 197 4.18 -6.66 -4.42
C SER A 197 5.02 -6.38 -3.18
N ASP A 198 4.98 -5.17 -2.64
CA ASP A 198 5.96 -4.64 -1.68
C ASP A 198 7.41 -4.74 -2.23
N GLY A 199 7.52 -4.66 -3.55
CA GLY A 199 8.82 -4.80 -4.21
C GLY A 199 9.70 -3.54 -4.06
N PRO A 200 11.03 -3.72 -4.02
CA PRO A 200 11.79 -4.96 -4.23
C PRO A 200 12.17 -5.70 -2.94
N TYR A 201 11.36 -5.67 -1.91
CA TYR A 201 11.63 -6.31 -0.62
C TYR A 201 12.01 -7.80 -0.78
N ASN A 202 13.01 -8.26 -0.02
CA ASN A 202 13.41 -9.67 -0.01
C ASN A 202 12.71 -10.42 1.13
N TYR A 203 11.67 -11.17 0.81
CA TYR A 203 10.95 -11.98 1.77
C TYR A 203 11.44 -13.43 1.71
N ARG A 204 12.22 -13.85 2.71
CA ARG A 204 12.72 -15.25 2.85
C ARG A 204 13.39 -15.79 1.58
N GLY A 205 14.17 -14.95 0.90
CA GLY A 205 14.87 -15.31 -0.32
C GLY A 205 14.10 -15.04 -1.62
N LEU A 206 12.82 -14.69 -1.55
CA LEU A 206 12.03 -14.22 -2.69
C LEU A 206 12.13 -12.69 -2.77
N ARG A 207 12.81 -12.18 -3.79
CA ARG A 207 12.87 -10.74 -4.06
C ARG A 207 11.60 -10.32 -4.80
N LEU A 208 10.65 -9.77 -4.03
CA LEU A 208 9.33 -9.39 -4.49
C LEU A 208 9.39 -8.31 -5.59
N ASN A 209 8.46 -8.36 -6.52
CA ASN A 209 8.24 -7.33 -7.54
C ASN A 209 6.85 -7.48 -8.16
N SER A 210 6.40 -6.47 -8.89
CA SER A 210 5.04 -6.42 -9.47
C SER A 210 4.67 -7.63 -10.36
N ARG A 211 5.65 -8.29 -11.01
CA ARG A 211 5.36 -9.46 -11.86
C ARG A 211 4.81 -10.65 -11.07
N TYR A 212 5.21 -10.80 -9.80
CA TYR A 212 4.69 -11.86 -8.93
C TYR A 212 3.22 -11.69 -8.57
N ILE A 213 2.62 -10.52 -8.81
CA ILE A 213 1.18 -10.29 -8.66
C ILE A 213 0.38 -11.23 -9.58
N LEU A 214 0.89 -11.55 -10.76
CA LEU A 214 0.24 -12.47 -11.68
C LEU A 214 0.15 -13.88 -11.09
N GLU A 215 1.24 -14.38 -10.52
CA GLU A 215 1.26 -15.68 -9.85
C GLU A 215 0.38 -15.68 -8.60
N ALA A 216 0.45 -14.60 -7.80
CA ALA A 216 -0.41 -14.41 -6.63
C ALA A 216 -1.90 -14.45 -7.00
N ALA A 217 -2.30 -13.76 -8.09
CA ALA A 217 -3.67 -13.79 -8.60
C ALA A 217 -4.12 -15.19 -9.02
N GLY A 218 -3.23 -15.98 -9.63
CA GLY A 218 -3.50 -17.40 -9.96
C GLY A 218 -3.72 -18.28 -8.73
N ILE A 219 -2.91 -18.08 -7.69
CA ILE A 219 -3.06 -18.79 -6.39
C ILE A 219 -4.41 -18.41 -5.75
N ILE A 220 -4.72 -17.11 -5.67
CA ILE A 220 -6.00 -16.62 -5.11
C ILE A 220 -7.17 -17.16 -5.93
N GLY A 221 -7.07 -17.15 -7.25
CA GLY A 221 -8.07 -17.72 -8.14
C GLY A 221 -8.36 -19.18 -7.80
N SER A 222 -7.33 -20.00 -7.64
CA SER A 222 -7.45 -21.40 -7.26
C SER A 222 -8.11 -21.59 -5.88
N LEU A 223 -7.81 -20.73 -4.90
CA LEU A 223 -8.41 -20.78 -3.56
C LEU A 223 -9.89 -20.35 -3.55
N ARG A 224 -10.29 -19.49 -4.48
CA ARG A 224 -11.62 -18.84 -4.49
C ARG A 224 -12.54 -19.35 -5.62
N GLY A 225 -12.08 -20.29 -6.44
CA GLY A 225 -12.83 -20.76 -7.61
C GLY A 225 -13.00 -19.69 -8.72
N LEU A 226 -12.01 -18.81 -8.86
CA LEU A 226 -11.95 -17.74 -9.85
C LEU A 226 -10.78 -17.97 -10.81
N THR A 227 -10.84 -17.36 -11.97
CA THR A 227 -9.70 -17.27 -12.87
C THR A 227 -8.71 -16.19 -12.40
N GLN A 228 -7.46 -16.29 -12.84
CA GLN A 228 -6.45 -15.26 -12.61
C GLN A 228 -6.91 -13.87 -13.08
N ASP A 229 -7.53 -13.81 -14.28
CA ASP A 229 -8.04 -12.57 -14.86
C ASP A 229 -9.17 -11.96 -14.03
N GLU A 230 -10.07 -12.77 -13.48
CA GLU A 230 -11.14 -12.28 -12.58
C GLU A 230 -10.55 -11.68 -11.30
N VAL A 231 -9.53 -12.31 -10.70
CA VAL A 231 -8.87 -11.77 -9.49
C VAL A 231 -8.18 -10.45 -9.79
N ILE A 232 -7.45 -10.33 -10.92
CA ILE A 232 -6.81 -9.09 -11.34
C ILE A 232 -7.85 -8.00 -11.58
N ARG A 233 -8.95 -8.32 -12.28
CA ARG A 233 -10.04 -7.37 -12.53
C ARG A 233 -10.62 -6.82 -11.23
N ILE A 234 -10.94 -7.71 -10.27
CA ILE A 234 -11.49 -7.33 -8.97
C ILE A 234 -10.52 -6.39 -8.23
N SER A 235 -9.24 -6.76 -8.18
CA SER A 235 -8.21 -5.93 -7.55
C SER A 235 -8.09 -4.55 -8.21
N ASN A 236 -8.08 -4.51 -9.54
CA ASN A 236 -8.00 -3.26 -10.29
C ASN A 236 -9.22 -2.36 -10.04
N GLU A 237 -10.44 -2.92 -10.05
CA GLU A 237 -11.70 -2.18 -9.77
C GLU A 237 -11.68 -1.59 -8.35
N ASN A 238 -11.22 -2.36 -7.36
CA ASN A 238 -11.06 -1.89 -5.99
C ASN A 238 -10.00 -0.80 -5.89
N ALA A 239 -8.87 -0.95 -6.59
CA ALA A 239 -7.82 0.06 -6.62
C ALA A 239 -8.30 1.38 -7.26
N MET A 240 -9.07 1.29 -8.36
CA MET A 240 -9.68 2.47 -9.01
C MET A 240 -10.71 3.15 -8.09
N SER A 241 -11.38 2.40 -7.22
CA SER A 241 -12.33 2.95 -6.24
C SER A 241 -11.63 3.63 -5.06
N LEU A 242 -10.48 3.10 -4.65
CA LEU A 242 -9.71 3.64 -3.53
C LEU A 242 -8.84 4.84 -3.95
N PHE A 243 -8.01 4.65 -4.99
CA PHE A 243 -7.08 5.66 -5.49
C PHE A 243 -7.73 6.49 -6.60
N ASN A 244 -7.44 7.77 -6.63
CA ASN A 244 -7.97 8.65 -7.68
C ASN A 244 -6.99 8.68 -8.87
N PHE A 245 -6.91 7.59 -9.63
CA PHE A 245 -6.00 7.50 -10.80
C PHE A 245 -6.37 8.42 -11.97
N ASN A 246 -7.49 9.14 -11.92
CA ASN A 246 -7.92 10.05 -13.00
C ASN A 246 -6.96 11.19 -13.26
N THR A 247 -6.09 11.52 -12.30
CA THR A 247 -5.01 12.50 -12.46
C THR A 247 -3.80 11.92 -13.21
N VAL A 248 -3.75 10.62 -13.40
CA VAL A 248 -2.58 9.89 -13.94
C VAL A 248 -2.85 9.33 -15.35
N VAL A 249 -4.11 9.23 -15.76
CA VAL A 249 -4.53 8.60 -17.05
C VAL A 249 -5.18 9.59 -18.01
N SER A 250 -5.05 10.90 -17.77
CA SER A 250 -5.61 11.94 -18.64
C SER A 250 -4.67 12.31 -19.79
#